data_842202d711ea8923217de968c944dc27
#
_entry.id   842202d711ea8923217de968c944dc27
#
_cell.length_a   1.000
_cell.length_b   1.000
_cell.length_c   1.000
_cell.angle_alpha   90.00
_cell.angle_beta   90.00
_cell.angle_gamma   90.00
#
_symmetry.space_group_name_H-M   'P 1'
#
loop_
_entity.id
_entity.type
_entity.pdbx_description
1 polymer ?
#
loop_
_entity_poly.entity_id
_entity_poly.type
_entity_poly.pdbx_seq_one_letter_code
_entity_poly.pdbx_strand_id
1 'polypeptide(L)'
;MTDRRGELGREGEDLACAHIEGLGMEIVERNWRRRSGEIDIVAREPGTTVFVEVKTRRSDLFGRPEESVTPVKQARLRRLAGEYLSENRPGTAVRFDVVSVFISPDGSREITYIPDAF
;
A
#
# COMPACT_ATOMS: atom_id res chain seq x y z
N MET A 1 -4.05 24.69 7.07
CA MET A 1 -4.56 24.48 5.71
C MET A 1 -4.22 23.08 5.25
N THR A 2 -5.21 22.34 4.81
CA THR A 2 -5.00 20.94 4.45
C THR A 2 -4.44 20.83 3.05
N ASP A 3 -3.36 20.08 2.88
CA ASP A 3 -2.78 19.79 1.59
C ASP A 3 -3.71 18.83 0.82
N ARG A 4 -4.10 19.22 -0.41
CA ARG A 4 -4.95 18.38 -1.27
C ARG A 4 -4.33 17.00 -1.53
N ARG A 5 -3.00 16.95 -1.65
CA ARG A 5 -2.29 15.68 -1.86
C ARG A 5 -2.41 14.80 -0.64
N GLY A 6 -2.31 15.39 0.55
CA GLY A 6 -2.47 14.65 1.78
C GLY A 6 -3.88 14.13 1.97
N GLU A 7 -4.89 14.93 1.61
CA GLU A 7 -6.29 14.51 1.68
C GLU A 7 -6.57 13.37 0.71
N LEU A 8 -6.11 13.49 -0.53
CA LEU A 8 -6.27 12.45 -1.53
C LEU A 8 -5.58 11.16 -1.11
N GLY A 9 -4.37 11.27 -0.59
CA GLY A 9 -3.63 10.12 -0.09
C GLY A 9 -4.33 9.41 1.06
N ARG A 10 -4.85 10.19 2.03
CA ARG A 10 -5.59 9.61 3.16
C ARG A 10 -6.87 8.93 2.71
N GLU A 11 -7.61 9.55 1.79
CA GLU A 11 -8.81 8.93 1.24
C GLU A 11 -8.48 7.62 0.55
N GLY A 12 -7.43 7.61 -0.27
CA GLY A 12 -6.99 6.41 -0.95
C GLY A 12 -6.57 5.31 0.02
N GLU A 13 -5.83 5.64 1.07
CA GLU A 13 -5.43 4.67 2.09
C GLU A 13 -6.63 4.12 2.85
N ASP A 14 -7.60 4.97 3.19
CA ASP A 14 -8.81 4.51 3.88
C ASP A 14 -9.58 3.53 3.02
N LEU A 15 -9.73 3.82 1.73
CA LEU A 15 -10.39 2.93 0.78
C LEU A 15 -9.61 1.63 0.62
N ALA A 16 -8.29 1.71 0.54
CA ALA A 16 -7.43 0.53 0.44
C ALA A 16 -7.55 -0.36 1.68
N CYS A 17 -7.55 0.24 2.87
CA CYS A 17 -7.71 -0.52 4.12
C CYS A 17 -9.05 -1.24 4.17
N ALA A 18 -10.13 -0.55 3.81
CA ALA A 18 -11.46 -1.16 3.79
C ALA A 18 -11.52 -2.34 2.80
N HIS A 19 -10.90 -2.16 1.63
CA HIS A 19 -10.84 -3.21 0.63
C HIS A 19 -10.07 -4.44 1.13
N ILE A 20 -8.92 -4.21 1.74
CA ILE A 20 -8.06 -5.27 2.30
C ILE A 20 -8.79 -6.04 3.39
N GLU A 21 -9.46 -5.32 4.29
CA GLU A 21 -10.27 -5.95 5.35
C GLU A 21 -11.41 -6.77 4.77
N GLY A 22 -12.03 -6.27 3.69
CA GLY A 22 -13.07 -7.00 2.98
C GLY A 22 -12.57 -8.29 2.33
N LEU A 23 -11.28 -8.40 2.06
CA LEU A 23 -10.65 -9.62 1.56
C LEU A 23 -10.29 -10.61 2.68
N GLY A 24 -10.52 -10.23 3.93
CA GLY A 24 -10.26 -11.11 5.08
C GLY A 24 -8.90 -10.92 5.73
N MET A 25 -8.12 -9.94 5.31
CA MET A 25 -6.86 -9.61 5.95
C MET A 25 -7.05 -8.64 7.11
N GLU A 26 -6.17 -8.72 8.09
CA GLU A 26 -6.17 -7.79 9.22
C GLU A 26 -5.17 -6.66 8.95
N ILE A 27 -5.58 -5.42 9.17
CA ILE A 27 -4.67 -4.28 9.13
C ILE A 27 -3.89 -4.25 10.44
N VAL A 28 -2.58 -4.37 10.36
CA VAL A 28 -1.71 -4.36 11.53
C VAL A 28 -1.24 -2.95 11.84
N GLU A 29 -0.84 -2.23 10.80
CA GLU A 29 -0.29 -0.89 10.97
C GLU A 29 -0.43 -0.09 9.68
N ARG A 30 -0.53 1.23 9.83
CA ARG A 30 -0.59 2.17 8.71
C ARG A 30 0.54 3.19 8.86
N ASN A 31 1.12 3.60 7.72
CA ASN A 31 2.12 4.67 7.69
C ASN A 31 3.30 4.39 8.62
N TRP A 32 3.83 3.18 8.53
CA TRP A 32 5.02 2.82 9.30
C TRP A 32 6.24 3.49 8.69
N ARG A 33 6.86 4.37 9.46
CA ARG A 33 7.93 5.22 8.97
C ARG A 33 9.27 4.93 9.63
N ARG A 34 10.31 5.00 8.81
CA ARG A 34 11.70 4.98 9.23
C ARG A 34 12.47 6.02 8.43
N ARG A 35 13.72 6.24 8.79
CA ARG A 35 14.57 7.23 8.12
C ARG A 35 14.64 6.98 6.61
N SER A 36 14.65 5.74 6.18
CA SER A 36 14.78 5.34 4.78
C SER A 36 13.48 5.36 3.98
N GLY A 37 12.33 5.58 4.63
CA GLY A 37 11.06 5.65 3.92
C GLY A 37 9.87 5.20 4.74
N GLU A 38 8.78 4.88 4.05
CA GLU A 38 7.50 4.56 4.66
C GLU A 38 6.87 3.35 3.98
N ILE A 39 6.17 2.55 4.78
CA ILE A 39 5.28 1.49 4.29
C ILE A 39 3.86 1.97 4.54
N ASP A 40 3.05 2.02 3.48
CA ASP A 40 1.70 2.57 3.58
C ASP A 40 0.79 1.74 4.48
N ILE A 41 0.76 0.43 4.26
CA ILE A 41 -0.07 -0.48 5.04
C ILE A 41 0.71 -1.76 5.29
N VAL A 42 0.65 -2.24 6.54
CA VAL A 42 1.08 -3.59 6.90
C VAL A 42 -0.17 -4.36 7.27
N ALA A 43 -0.43 -5.44 6.55
CA ALA A 43 -1.55 -6.32 6.79
C ALA A 43 -1.06 -7.73 7.08
N ARG A 44 -1.95 -8.59 7.56
CA ARG A 44 -1.60 -9.98 7.79
C ARG A 44 -2.75 -10.92 7.48
N GLU A 45 -2.38 -12.11 7.07
CA GLU A 45 -3.23 -13.29 7.01
C GLU A 45 -2.45 -14.45 7.65
N PRO A 46 -3.05 -15.62 7.89
CA PRO A 46 -2.34 -16.70 8.59
C PRO A 46 -0.97 -17.02 7.96
N GLY A 47 0.08 -16.87 8.76
CA GLY A 47 1.45 -17.17 8.34
C GLY A 47 2.12 -16.19 7.41
N THR A 48 1.45 -15.12 7.01
CA THR A 48 1.98 -14.16 6.02
C THR A 48 1.83 -12.73 6.49
N THR A 49 2.90 -11.95 6.35
CA THR A 49 2.86 -10.49 6.51
C THR A 49 2.82 -9.88 5.12
N VAL A 50 1.85 -9.00 4.89
CA VAL A 50 1.59 -8.40 3.59
C VAL A 50 1.91 -6.90 3.66
N PHE A 51 2.85 -6.46 2.83
CA PHE A 51 3.21 -5.05 2.73
C PHE A 51 2.53 -4.46 1.52
N VAL A 52 1.75 -3.41 1.72
CA VAL A 52 0.90 -2.86 0.68
C VAL A 52 1.31 -1.43 0.34
N GLU A 53 1.58 -1.19 -0.92
CA GLU A 53 1.80 0.13 -1.48
C GLU A 53 0.49 0.64 -2.06
N VAL A 54 0.10 1.85 -1.65
CA VAL A 54 -1.16 2.45 -2.12
C VAL A 54 -0.84 3.58 -3.08
N LYS A 55 -1.46 3.52 -4.26
CA LYS A 55 -1.36 4.60 -5.26
C LYS A 55 -2.74 5.18 -5.50
N THR A 56 -2.88 6.46 -5.18
CA THR A 56 -4.14 7.18 -5.37
C THR A 56 -3.95 8.18 -6.50
N ARG A 57 -4.86 8.15 -7.48
CA ARG A 57 -4.77 9.01 -8.65
C ARG A 57 -6.14 9.57 -9.02
N ARG A 58 -6.13 10.76 -9.62
CA ARG A 58 -7.32 11.38 -10.21
C ARG A 58 -7.38 11.22 -11.72
N SER A 59 -6.31 10.64 -12.33
CA SER A 59 -6.20 10.48 -13.77
C SER A 59 -5.42 9.21 -14.08
N ASP A 60 -5.80 8.51 -15.15
CA ASP A 60 -5.11 7.32 -15.63
C ASP A 60 -4.01 7.65 -16.68
N LEU A 61 -3.67 8.92 -16.82
CA LEU A 61 -2.67 9.38 -17.80
C LEU A 61 -1.24 8.93 -17.47
N PHE A 62 -1.00 8.40 -16.27
CA PHE A 62 0.35 8.09 -15.79
C PHE A 62 0.68 6.59 -15.81
N GLY A 63 0.00 5.82 -16.66
CA GLY A 63 0.30 4.41 -16.81
C GLY A 63 -0.47 3.50 -15.86
N ARG A 64 -0.08 2.24 -15.82
CA ARG A 64 -0.73 1.22 -15.00
C ARG A 64 -0.27 1.32 -13.55
N PRO A 65 -1.10 0.87 -12.58
CA PRO A 65 -0.73 0.88 -11.17
C PRO A 65 0.60 0.19 -10.88
N GLU A 66 0.83 -0.99 -11.44
CA GLU A 66 2.05 -1.74 -11.21
C GLU A 66 3.30 -1.03 -11.74
N GLU A 67 3.16 -0.19 -12.75
CA GLU A 67 4.26 0.58 -13.31
C GLU A 67 4.74 1.69 -12.38
N SER A 68 3.94 2.08 -11.39
CA SER A 68 4.30 3.12 -10.45
C SER A 68 5.28 2.63 -9.37
N VAL A 69 5.46 1.31 -9.25
CA VAL A 69 6.40 0.74 -8.28
C VAL A 69 7.65 0.29 -9.02
N THR A 70 8.59 1.22 -9.17
CA THR A 70 9.84 1.02 -9.90
C THR A 70 10.77 0.05 -9.17
N PRO A 71 11.79 -0.51 -9.86
CA PRO A 71 12.79 -1.34 -9.18
C PRO A 71 13.45 -0.68 -7.98
N VAL A 72 13.69 0.64 -8.04
CA VAL A 72 14.25 1.39 -6.92
C VAL A 72 13.29 1.40 -5.73
N LYS A 73 12.00 1.64 -5.98
CA LYS A 73 10.98 1.61 -4.94
C LYS A 73 10.81 0.20 -4.37
N GLN A 74 10.84 -0.82 -5.22
CA GLN A 74 10.76 -2.21 -4.78
C GLN A 74 11.90 -2.55 -3.81
N ALA A 75 13.13 -2.17 -4.16
CA ALA A 75 14.28 -2.41 -3.30
C ALA A 75 14.14 -1.71 -1.95
N ARG A 76 13.63 -0.47 -1.96
CA ARG A 76 13.38 0.29 -0.73
C ARG A 76 12.33 -0.40 0.15
N LEU A 77 11.23 -0.82 -0.46
CA LEU A 77 10.15 -1.49 0.26
C LEU A 77 10.62 -2.83 0.84
N ARG A 78 11.41 -3.59 0.10
CA ARG A 78 11.97 -4.85 0.61
C ARG A 78 12.87 -4.62 1.81
N ARG A 79 13.68 -3.57 1.79
CA ARG A 79 14.55 -3.22 2.91
C ARG A 79 13.74 -2.80 4.13
N LEU A 80 12.73 -1.94 3.94
CA LEU A 80 11.84 -1.51 5.01
C LEU A 80 11.07 -2.71 5.60
N ALA A 81 10.63 -3.61 4.73
CA ALA A 81 9.95 -4.82 5.18
C ALA A 81 10.86 -5.69 6.07
N GLY A 82 12.14 -5.80 5.70
CA GLY A 82 13.11 -6.52 6.52
C GLY A 82 13.26 -5.91 7.91
N GLU A 83 13.32 -4.57 7.98
CA GLU A 83 13.39 -3.87 9.26
C GLU A 83 12.13 -4.11 10.10
N TYR A 84 10.95 -4.01 9.47
CA TYR A 84 9.69 -4.25 10.16
C TYR A 84 9.61 -5.67 10.72
N LEU A 85 9.94 -6.65 9.91
CA LEU A 85 9.85 -8.06 10.31
C LEU A 85 10.78 -8.40 11.46
N SER A 86 12.01 -7.88 11.43
CA SER A 86 12.98 -8.14 12.50
C SER A 86 12.51 -7.58 13.83
N GLU A 87 11.80 -6.45 13.82
CA GLU A 87 11.31 -5.81 15.02
C GLU A 87 9.98 -6.38 15.52
N ASN A 88 9.14 -6.88 14.61
CA ASN A 88 7.75 -7.17 14.96
C ASN A 88 7.29 -8.60 14.70
N ARG A 89 7.64 -9.20 13.56
CA ARG A 89 7.10 -10.50 13.16
C ARG A 89 8.12 -11.38 12.44
N PRO A 90 9.20 -11.76 13.13
CA PRO A 90 10.21 -12.60 12.50
C PRO A 90 9.63 -13.97 12.12
N GLY A 91 10.10 -14.50 11.00
CA GLY A 91 9.75 -15.85 10.57
C GLY A 91 8.44 -15.99 9.80
N THR A 92 7.69 -14.91 9.58
CA THR A 92 6.50 -14.99 8.72
C THR A 92 6.89 -14.99 7.25
N ALA A 93 6.06 -15.59 6.40
CA ALA A 93 6.17 -15.40 4.96
C ALA A 93 5.85 -13.94 4.62
N VAL A 94 6.32 -13.49 3.46
CA VAL A 94 6.22 -12.08 3.05
C VAL A 94 5.59 -11.98 1.67
N ARG A 95 4.70 -11.03 1.51
CA ARG A 95 4.12 -10.71 0.20
C ARG A 95 4.03 -9.21 0.04
N PHE A 96 4.25 -8.73 -1.19
CA PHE A 96 4.16 -7.31 -1.53
C PHE A 96 2.99 -7.10 -2.49
N ASP A 97 2.03 -6.33 -2.06
CA ASP A 97 0.81 -6.04 -2.82
C ASP A 97 0.74 -4.56 -3.17
N VAL A 98 0.04 -4.25 -4.25
CA VAL A 98 -0.21 -2.86 -4.66
C VAL A 98 -1.72 -2.65 -4.75
N VAL A 99 -2.19 -1.54 -4.19
CA VAL A 99 -3.57 -1.10 -4.34
C VAL A 99 -3.57 0.22 -5.09
N SER A 100 -4.27 0.25 -6.20
CA SER A 100 -4.50 1.48 -6.96
C SER A 100 -5.91 1.98 -6.70
N VAL A 101 -6.03 3.24 -6.32
CA VAL A 101 -7.32 3.90 -6.12
C VAL A 101 -7.41 5.03 -7.13
N PHE A 102 -8.37 4.93 -8.04
CA PHE A 102 -8.64 5.98 -9.01
C PHE A 102 -9.92 6.70 -8.61
N ILE A 103 -9.81 8.01 -8.40
CA ILE A 103 -10.94 8.85 -8.01
C ILE A 103 -11.27 9.76 -9.18
N SER A 104 -12.43 9.54 -9.79
CA SER A 104 -12.87 10.32 -10.93
C SER A 104 -13.41 11.69 -10.50
N PRO A 105 -13.42 12.68 -11.42
CA PRO A 105 -13.97 14.01 -11.11
C PRO A 105 -15.42 13.99 -10.64
N ASP A 106 -16.21 12.98 -11.06
CA ASP A 106 -17.60 12.82 -10.64
C ASP A 106 -17.76 12.19 -9.27
N GLY A 107 -16.64 11.88 -8.61
CA GLY A 107 -16.63 11.25 -7.29
C GLY A 107 -16.66 9.74 -7.30
N SER A 108 -16.76 9.11 -8.47
CA SER A 108 -16.70 7.65 -8.52
C SER A 108 -15.28 7.15 -8.20
N ARG A 109 -15.19 5.95 -7.65
CA ARG A 109 -13.94 5.37 -7.20
C ARG A 109 -13.77 3.99 -7.79
N GLU A 110 -12.56 3.72 -8.28
CA GLU A 110 -12.20 2.42 -8.82
C GLU A 110 -10.97 1.92 -8.09
N ILE A 111 -11.08 0.72 -7.50
CA ILE A 111 -9.99 0.12 -6.75
C ILE A 111 -9.49 -1.10 -7.53
N THR A 112 -8.19 -1.12 -7.81
CA THR A 112 -7.53 -2.27 -8.42
C THR A 112 -6.55 -2.83 -7.39
N TYR A 113 -6.73 -4.08 -7.01
CA TYR A 113 -5.87 -4.77 -6.07
C TYR A 113 -4.98 -5.76 -6.81
N ILE A 114 -3.67 -5.64 -6.61
CA ILE A 114 -2.68 -6.48 -7.28
C ILE A 114 -1.89 -7.22 -6.19
N PRO A 115 -2.27 -8.46 -5.88
CA PRO A 115 -1.51 -9.26 -4.91
C PRO A 115 -0.22 -9.74 -5.53
N ASP A 116 0.79 -9.93 -4.68
CA ASP A 116 2.09 -10.47 -5.08
C ASP A 116 2.65 -9.70 -6.30
N ALA A 117 2.68 -8.38 -6.16
CA ALA A 117 2.99 -7.48 -7.28
C ALA A 117 4.48 -7.47 -7.66
N PHE A 118 5.35 -7.84 -6.71
CA PHE A 118 6.79 -7.89 -6.99
C PHE A 118 7.58 -8.74 -5.98
#